data_44c7dabdf6aed3db5e9c09d3306dce7c
#
_entry.id   44c7dabdf6aed3db5e9c09d3306dce7c
#
_cell.length_a   1.000
_cell.length_b   1.000
_cell.length_c   1.000
_cell.angle_alpha   90.00
_cell.angle_beta   90.00
_cell.angle_gamma   90.00
#
_symmetry.space_group_name_H-M   'P 1'
#
loop_
_entity.id
_entity.type
_entity.pdbx_description
1 polymer ?
#
loop_
_entity_poly.entity_id
_entity_poly.type
_entity_poly.pdbx_seq_one_letter_code
_entity_poly.pdbx_strand_id
1 'polypeptide(L)'
;MTAEITAEGLPVPPTAIEGEPVAAGASEEEERRRRRKRGLLLLLLGFLAMLVTIVIWYLIFRQPISPPIPLIPESQIPTYATAVYGAQRPSGVAVSPSGDRIYVTQSEGSRVGLVFDAGGNKVGTMAPPESTGTQHVPVYVAVDPLTSEVYMSDRMTGAIYVYDRDGAYQRTFTLAEPRQGWQPLGLAFDAKGNLYVTDLSGPFQKVLVIDRTATVVRTLGENDKLSFPNGVAVDGAGNVYVSDSNNGRLLVFGTDGQVRAQVGRGAGQGNLGLPRGLAMDGQGRVFVADSTGQGVFVFRSPSGDSQRLDYFGFFGGEGIADGTFEYPNSVAVDARGRVYVADTFNDRVQIWSY
;
A
#
# COMPACT_ATOMS: atom_id res chain seq x y z
N MET A 1 39.79 -22.33 -119.20
CA MET A 1 41.15 -21.94 -119.62
C MET A 1 41.91 -21.50 -118.42
N THR A 2 42.87 -22.36 -118.15
CA THR A 2 44.24 -22.05 -117.61
C THR A 2 44.30 -21.30 -116.29
N ALA A 3 44.66 -22.01 -115.28
CA ALA A 3 45.99 -22.33 -114.69
C ALA A 3 46.68 -21.00 -114.20
N GLU A 4 47.17 -20.98 -113.03
CA GLU A 4 48.40 -21.48 -112.47
C GLU A 4 48.45 -21.16 -110.95
N ILE A 5 48.71 -22.02 -110.18
CA ILE A 5 49.72 -22.45 -109.19
C ILE A 5 50.83 -21.43 -108.92
N THR A 6 51.07 -21.16 -107.62
CA THR A 6 52.28 -21.32 -106.81
C THR A 6 52.09 -20.65 -105.46
N ALA A 7 52.25 -21.32 -104.37
CA ALA A 7 53.30 -21.89 -103.56
C ALA A 7 53.50 -21.04 -102.29
N GLU A 8 53.45 -21.77 -101.16
CA GLU A 8 54.12 -21.59 -99.86
C GLU A 8 53.74 -20.46 -98.92
N GLY A 9 53.34 -20.85 -97.81
CA GLY A 9 53.27 -20.04 -96.58
C GLY A 9 52.56 -20.74 -95.40
N LEU A 10 53.30 -21.36 -94.57
CA LEU A 10 52.88 -22.03 -93.35
C LEU A 10 51.83 -21.25 -92.49
N PRO A 11 50.94 -21.94 -91.85
CA PRO A 11 49.92 -21.25 -91.01
C PRO A 11 50.52 -20.73 -89.70
N VAL A 12 50.25 -19.43 -89.43
CA VAL A 12 50.53 -18.75 -88.18
C VAL A 12 49.50 -19.25 -87.19
N PRO A 13 49.92 -19.67 -85.93
CA PRO A 13 48.98 -20.05 -84.92
C PRO A 13 48.15 -18.83 -84.46
N PRO A 14 46.86 -19.06 -84.11
CA PRO A 14 46.01 -17.96 -83.61
C PRO A 14 46.53 -17.46 -82.28
N THR A 15 46.71 -16.17 -82.18
CA THR A 15 46.95 -15.39 -80.99
C THR A 15 45.86 -15.70 -79.96
N ALA A 16 46.27 -16.11 -78.77
CA ALA A 16 45.40 -16.28 -77.60
C ALA A 16 44.73 -14.95 -77.32
N ILE A 17 43.41 -14.94 -77.37
CA ILE A 17 42.60 -13.87 -76.80
C ILE A 17 42.69 -14.03 -75.29
N GLU A 18 43.36 -13.06 -74.65
CA GLU A 18 43.33 -12.89 -73.21
C GLU A 18 41.86 -12.73 -72.77
N GLY A 19 41.31 -13.80 -72.15
CA GLY A 19 40.00 -13.72 -71.55
C GLY A 19 40.07 -12.82 -70.31
N GLU A 20 39.20 -11.83 -70.29
CA GLU A 20 39.05 -10.85 -69.23
C GLU A 20 38.99 -11.48 -67.87
N PRO A 21 39.72 -10.97 -66.87
CA PRO A 21 39.58 -11.38 -65.45
C PRO A 21 38.47 -10.56 -64.73
N VAL A 22 37.28 -10.40 -65.32
CA VAL A 22 36.22 -9.55 -64.79
C VAL A 22 35.22 -10.34 -63.89
N ALA A 23 35.15 -11.67 -64.02
CA ALA A 23 34.16 -12.47 -63.26
C ALA A 23 34.66 -12.87 -61.89
N ALA A 24 35.97 -12.99 -61.66
CA ALA A 24 36.52 -13.39 -60.34
C ALA A 24 36.46 -12.25 -59.30
N GLY A 25 36.68 -11.02 -59.71
CA GLY A 25 36.61 -9.84 -58.80
C GLY A 25 35.21 -9.53 -58.30
N ALA A 26 34.18 -9.71 -59.16
CA ALA A 26 32.78 -9.47 -58.79
C ALA A 26 32.28 -10.51 -57.74
N SER A 27 32.71 -11.77 -57.84
CA SER A 27 32.34 -12.82 -56.87
C SER A 27 33.02 -12.63 -55.51
N GLU A 28 34.28 -12.21 -55.47
CA GLU A 28 35.00 -11.91 -54.23
C GLU A 28 34.45 -10.66 -53.51
N GLU A 29 34.04 -9.64 -54.26
CA GLU A 29 33.48 -8.43 -53.70
C GLU A 29 32.07 -8.66 -53.13
N GLU A 30 31.26 -9.52 -53.76
CA GLU A 30 29.97 -9.93 -53.29
C GLU A 30 30.08 -10.81 -52.04
N GLU A 31 31.09 -11.70 -51.98
CA GLU A 31 31.35 -12.55 -50.81
C GLU A 31 31.87 -11.69 -49.63
N ARG A 32 32.75 -10.71 -49.88
CA ARG A 32 33.20 -9.72 -48.90
C ARG A 32 32.03 -8.89 -48.37
N ARG A 33 31.10 -8.48 -49.24
CA ARG A 33 29.90 -7.74 -48.89
C ARG A 33 28.93 -8.60 -48.03
N ARG A 34 28.78 -9.87 -48.39
CA ARG A 34 28.00 -10.84 -47.58
C ARG A 34 28.63 -11.11 -46.24
N ARG A 35 29.95 -11.27 -46.14
CA ARG A 35 30.69 -11.42 -44.87
C ARG A 35 30.59 -10.15 -44.01
N ARG A 36 30.70 -8.96 -44.58
CA ARG A 36 30.50 -7.68 -43.86
C ARG A 36 29.06 -7.55 -43.36
N LYS A 37 28.05 -7.88 -44.16
CA LYS A 37 26.65 -7.84 -43.75
C LYS A 37 26.36 -8.87 -42.63
N ARG A 38 26.91 -10.08 -42.71
CA ARG A 38 26.81 -11.10 -41.64
C ARG A 38 27.52 -10.65 -40.37
N GLY A 39 28.71 -10.05 -40.47
CA GLY A 39 29.41 -9.47 -39.32
C GLY A 39 28.64 -8.33 -38.65
N LEU A 40 28.07 -7.42 -39.45
CA LEU A 40 27.25 -6.34 -38.95
C LEU A 40 25.97 -6.84 -38.27
N LEU A 41 25.34 -7.89 -38.86
CA LEU A 41 24.15 -8.51 -38.28
C LEU A 41 24.47 -9.19 -36.93
N LEU A 42 25.59 -9.88 -36.82
CA LEU A 42 26.06 -10.50 -35.58
C LEU A 42 26.38 -9.46 -34.51
N LEU A 43 26.99 -8.33 -34.88
CA LEU A 43 27.23 -7.21 -33.99
C LEU A 43 25.92 -6.57 -33.48
N LEU A 44 24.93 -6.39 -34.37
CA LEU A 44 23.60 -5.89 -34.01
C LEU A 44 22.85 -6.83 -33.07
N LEU A 45 22.91 -8.15 -33.33
CA LEU A 45 22.29 -9.16 -32.47
C LEU A 45 22.99 -9.19 -31.11
N GLY A 46 24.33 -9.10 -31.05
CA GLY A 46 25.10 -9.00 -29.83
C GLY A 46 24.76 -7.75 -29.03
N PHE A 47 24.62 -6.61 -29.70
CA PHE A 47 24.21 -5.34 -29.06
C PHE A 47 22.77 -5.43 -28.53
N LEU A 48 21.84 -6.00 -29.31
CA LEU A 48 20.48 -6.22 -28.88
C LEU A 48 20.39 -7.15 -27.65
N ALA A 49 21.16 -8.25 -27.66
CA ALA A 49 21.24 -9.17 -26.51
C ALA A 49 21.78 -8.47 -25.26
N MET A 50 22.81 -7.64 -25.42
CA MET A 50 23.36 -6.83 -24.32
C MET A 50 22.33 -5.82 -23.79
N LEU A 51 21.59 -5.16 -24.67
CA LEU A 51 20.52 -4.22 -24.30
C LEU A 51 19.39 -4.91 -23.52
N VAL A 52 18.97 -6.10 -23.99
CA VAL A 52 17.98 -6.94 -23.30
C VAL A 52 18.49 -7.34 -21.92
N THR A 53 19.75 -7.74 -21.83
CA THR A 53 20.38 -8.10 -20.53
C THR A 53 20.43 -6.90 -19.58
N ILE A 54 20.77 -5.70 -20.09
CA ILE A 54 20.78 -4.47 -19.29
C ILE A 54 19.37 -4.10 -18.84
N VAL A 55 18.35 -4.25 -19.70
CA VAL A 55 16.94 -3.99 -19.34
C VAL A 55 16.46 -4.97 -18.30
N ILE A 56 16.77 -6.27 -18.47
CA ILE A 56 16.43 -7.30 -17.47
C ILE A 56 17.14 -7.01 -16.14
N TRP A 57 18.43 -6.71 -16.19
CA TRP A 57 19.21 -6.30 -15.02
C TRP A 57 18.61 -5.07 -14.35
N TYR A 58 18.26 -4.03 -15.12
CA TYR A 58 17.61 -2.82 -14.66
C TYR A 58 16.24 -3.09 -14.03
N LEU A 59 15.41 -3.96 -14.64
CA LEU A 59 14.11 -4.35 -14.10
C LEU A 59 14.25 -5.18 -12.82
N ILE A 60 15.26 -6.04 -12.73
CA ILE A 60 15.52 -6.86 -11.54
C ILE A 60 16.09 -6.03 -10.39
N PHE A 61 17.05 -5.13 -10.66
CA PHE A 61 17.75 -4.40 -9.59
C PHE A 61 17.17 -3.03 -9.26
N ARG A 62 16.32 -2.46 -10.10
CA ARG A 62 15.57 -1.25 -9.76
C ARG A 62 14.23 -1.51 -9.08
N GLN A 63 13.70 -2.72 -9.13
CA GLN A 63 12.70 -3.11 -8.15
C GLN A 63 13.46 -3.22 -6.82
N PRO A 64 13.07 -2.47 -5.78
CA PRO A 64 13.55 -2.79 -4.46
C PRO A 64 13.19 -4.28 -4.30
N ILE A 65 14.21 -5.13 -4.17
CA ILE A 65 14.00 -6.50 -3.75
C ILE A 65 13.42 -6.32 -2.36
N SER A 66 12.09 -6.31 -2.28
CA SER A 66 11.44 -6.38 -0.98
C SER A 66 12.03 -7.64 -0.38
N PRO A 67 12.75 -7.56 0.75
CA PRO A 67 13.25 -8.76 1.39
C PRO A 67 12.07 -9.71 1.50
N PRO A 68 12.23 -11.02 1.30
CA PRO A 68 11.13 -11.96 1.41
C PRO A 68 10.41 -11.64 2.72
N ILE A 69 9.10 -11.42 2.64
CA ILE A 69 8.28 -11.14 3.82
C ILE A 69 8.58 -12.29 4.77
N PRO A 70 9.18 -12.05 5.95
CA PRO A 70 9.48 -13.14 6.85
C PRO A 70 8.18 -13.89 7.12
N LEU A 71 8.19 -15.21 6.96
CA LEU A 71 7.05 -16.04 7.34
C LEU A 71 6.85 -15.83 8.83
N ILE A 72 5.86 -15.03 9.19
CA ILE A 72 5.50 -14.79 10.58
C ILE A 72 4.91 -16.11 11.09
N PRO A 73 5.47 -16.71 12.14
CA PRO A 73 4.91 -17.93 12.68
C PRO A 73 3.44 -17.68 13.07
N GLU A 74 2.53 -18.51 12.60
CA GLU A 74 1.08 -18.37 12.87
C GLU A 74 0.74 -18.34 14.37
N SER A 75 1.65 -18.80 15.22
CA SER A 75 1.47 -18.96 16.67
C SER A 75 2.07 -17.84 17.52
N GLN A 76 2.70 -16.82 16.93
CA GLN A 76 3.39 -15.79 17.71
C GLN A 76 2.59 -14.49 17.81
N ILE A 77 2.57 -13.94 19.02
CA ILE A 77 2.18 -12.57 19.31
C ILE A 77 3.41 -11.67 19.11
N PRO A 78 3.30 -10.49 18.51
CA PRO A 78 4.45 -9.60 18.32
C PRO A 78 5.01 -9.13 19.66
N THR A 79 6.30 -8.86 19.70
CA THR A 79 7.01 -8.33 20.86
C THR A 79 7.43 -6.89 20.60
N TYR A 80 7.56 -6.09 21.67
CA TYR A 80 8.04 -4.72 21.57
C TYR A 80 9.42 -4.66 20.91
N ALA A 81 9.57 -3.78 19.92
CA ALA A 81 10.83 -3.58 19.21
C ALA A 81 11.44 -2.20 19.48
N THR A 82 10.64 -1.13 19.35
CA THR A 82 11.07 0.26 19.53
C THR A 82 9.88 1.20 19.62
N ALA A 83 10.14 2.50 19.78
CA ALA A 83 9.10 3.53 19.72
C ALA A 83 9.56 4.75 18.91
N VAL A 84 8.59 5.47 18.34
CA VAL A 84 8.74 6.75 17.68
C VAL A 84 8.16 7.82 18.60
N TYR A 85 8.94 8.85 18.87
CA TYR A 85 8.59 9.98 19.73
C TYR A 85 8.42 11.28 18.93
N GLY A 86 7.85 12.30 19.57
CA GLY A 86 7.69 13.64 18.99
C GLY A 86 6.27 13.98 18.54
N ALA A 87 5.32 13.04 18.68
CA ALA A 87 3.89 13.32 18.58
C ALA A 87 3.31 13.58 19.97
N GLN A 88 2.43 14.57 20.10
CA GLN A 88 1.71 14.88 21.35
C GLN A 88 0.30 14.32 21.26
N ARG A 89 -0.03 13.41 22.20
CA ARG A 89 -1.30 12.67 22.19
C ARG A 89 -1.61 12.05 20.81
N PRO A 90 -0.77 11.13 20.31
CA PRO A 90 -1.02 10.48 19.02
C PRO A 90 -2.38 9.77 19.04
N SER A 91 -3.23 10.08 18.06
CA SER A 91 -4.59 9.53 17.97
C SER A 91 -4.74 8.53 16.83
N GLY A 92 -4.11 8.78 15.69
CA GLY A 92 -4.12 7.88 14.54
C GLY A 92 -2.71 7.53 14.09
N VAL A 93 -2.54 6.33 13.58
CA VAL A 93 -1.30 5.89 12.93
C VAL A 93 -1.63 5.13 11.65
N ALA A 94 -0.87 5.41 10.59
CA ALA A 94 -0.86 4.62 9.35
C ALA A 94 0.57 4.49 8.84
N VAL A 95 0.79 3.50 7.99
CA VAL A 95 2.10 3.29 7.37
C VAL A 95 1.95 3.18 5.86
N SER A 96 2.97 3.66 5.14
CA SER A 96 3.02 3.49 3.69
C SER A 96 3.08 2.00 3.33
N PRO A 97 2.58 1.57 2.16
CA PRO A 97 2.67 0.17 1.72
C PRO A 97 4.10 -0.37 1.73
N SER A 98 5.10 0.46 1.44
CA SER A 98 6.53 0.12 1.49
C SER A 98 7.10 0.07 2.92
N GLY A 99 6.38 0.58 3.94
CA GLY A 99 6.84 0.67 5.32
C GLY A 99 7.96 1.68 5.55
N ASP A 100 8.16 2.63 4.63
CA ASP A 100 9.21 3.66 4.70
C ASP A 100 8.73 5.01 5.21
N ARG A 101 7.41 5.16 5.40
CA ARG A 101 6.78 6.33 6.03
C ARG A 101 5.79 5.88 7.09
N ILE A 102 5.79 6.60 8.21
CA ILE A 102 4.85 6.46 9.30
C ILE A 102 4.12 7.79 9.44
N TYR A 103 2.80 7.76 9.36
CA TYR A 103 1.93 8.93 9.48
C TYR A 103 1.23 8.88 10.82
N VAL A 104 1.31 9.97 11.59
CA VAL A 104 0.78 10.04 12.95
C VAL A 104 -0.03 11.32 13.10
N THR A 105 -1.31 11.21 13.44
CA THR A 105 -2.11 12.36 13.82
C THR A 105 -1.94 12.63 15.30
N GLN A 106 -1.91 13.90 15.69
CA GLN A 106 -1.82 14.29 17.08
C GLN A 106 -3.01 15.19 17.49
N SER A 107 -3.59 14.90 18.64
CA SER A 107 -4.76 15.63 19.15
C SER A 107 -4.43 16.80 20.06
N GLU A 108 -3.18 16.92 20.50
CA GLU A 108 -2.65 18.04 21.28
C GLU A 108 -1.49 18.74 20.56
N GLY A 109 -0.95 19.78 21.14
CA GLY A 109 0.12 20.58 20.58
C GLY A 109 -0.33 21.34 19.33
N SER A 110 0.36 21.15 18.22
CA SER A 110 0.06 21.83 16.95
C SER A 110 -1.17 21.26 16.22
N ARG A 111 -1.72 20.14 16.69
CA ARG A 111 -2.91 19.47 16.13
C ARG A 111 -2.82 19.27 14.62
N VAL A 112 -1.75 18.67 14.18
CA VAL A 112 -1.44 18.33 12.79
C VAL A 112 -1.13 16.85 12.65
N GLY A 113 -1.00 16.37 11.44
CA GLY A 113 -0.35 15.10 11.18
C GLY A 113 1.17 15.27 11.09
N LEU A 114 1.90 14.25 11.50
CA LEU A 114 3.36 14.16 11.40
C LEU A 114 3.74 13.02 10.48
N VAL A 115 4.81 13.23 9.69
CA VAL A 115 5.38 12.21 8.82
C VAL A 115 6.76 11.84 9.36
N PHE A 116 6.98 10.55 9.60
CA PHE A 116 8.26 10.00 10.02
C PHE A 116 8.80 9.06 8.95
N ASP A 117 10.12 8.94 8.88
CA ASP A 117 10.77 7.88 8.11
C ASP A 117 10.74 6.53 8.86
N ALA A 118 11.23 5.47 8.23
CA ALA A 118 11.30 4.13 8.84
C ALA A 118 12.22 4.07 10.07
N GLY A 119 13.11 5.03 10.25
CA GLY A 119 13.99 5.17 11.41
C GLY A 119 13.34 5.96 12.55
N GLY A 120 12.12 6.49 12.39
CA GLY A 120 11.43 7.29 13.39
C GLY A 120 11.83 8.76 13.39
N ASN A 121 12.57 9.24 12.38
CA ASN A 121 12.90 10.66 12.25
C ASN A 121 11.74 11.41 11.61
N LYS A 122 11.37 12.55 12.17
CA LYS A 122 10.36 13.41 11.57
C LYS A 122 10.88 14.01 10.25
N VAL A 123 10.16 13.76 9.15
CA VAL A 123 10.52 14.21 7.80
C VAL A 123 9.49 15.15 7.18
N GLY A 124 8.28 15.24 7.76
CA GLY A 124 7.22 16.09 7.23
C GLY A 124 6.14 16.43 8.25
N THR A 125 5.20 17.26 7.81
CA THR A 125 4.04 17.69 8.60
C THR A 125 2.84 17.83 7.67
N MET A 126 1.73 17.18 8.03
CA MET A 126 0.43 17.27 7.36
C MET A 126 -0.40 18.34 8.08
N ALA A 127 -0.20 19.61 7.70
CA ALA A 127 -0.97 20.72 8.26
C ALA A 127 -2.32 20.81 7.53
N PRO A 128 -3.46 20.88 8.26
CA PRO A 128 -4.74 21.22 7.65
C PRO A 128 -4.67 22.63 7.02
N PRO A 129 -5.49 22.91 5.99
CA PRO A 129 -5.50 24.23 5.38
C PRO A 129 -5.91 25.27 6.42
N GLU A 130 -5.15 26.37 6.47
CA GLU A 130 -5.45 27.47 7.37
C GLU A 130 -6.81 28.08 7.03
N SER A 131 -7.74 27.99 7.97
CA SER A 131 -8.94 28.81 7.98
C SER A 131 -8.91 29.65 9.25
N THR A 132 -9.01 30.97 9.11
CA THR A 132 -8.97 31.89 10.22
C THR A 132 -9.99 31.50 11.31
N GLY A 133 -9.50 31.15 12.49
CA GLY A 133 -10.32 30.81 13.66
C GLY A 133 -10.84 29.39 13.76
N THR A 134 -10.56 28.50 12.81
CA THR A 134 -10.98 27.11 12.89
C THR A 134 -9.97 26.28 13.69
N GLN A 135 -10.45 25.60 14.74
CA GLN A 135 -9.65 24.61 15.45
C GLN A 135 -9.68 23.29 14.69
N HIS A 136 -8.57 22.59 14.71
CA HIS A 136 -8.43 21.26 14.13
C HIS A 136 -8.30 20.19 15.21
N VAL A 137 -8.85 19.03 14.95
CA VAL A 137 -8.66 17.81 15.77
C VAL A 137 -8.48 16.62 14.83
N PRO A 138 -7.27 16.46 14.26
CA PRO A 138 -6.93 15.30 13.46
C PRO A 138 -7.07 14.02 14.28
N VAL A 139 -7.74 12.98 13.74
CA VAL A 139 -7.99 11.76 14.50
C VAL A 139 -7.41 10.56 13.80
N TYR A 140 -7.91 10.18 12.63
CA TYR A 140 -7.44 9.00 11.92
C TYR A 140 -6.77 9.36 10.61
N VAL A 141 -5.91 8.47 10.17
CA VAL A 141 -5.14 8.61 8.94
C VAL A 141 -5.11 7.28 8.20
N ALA A 142 -5.21 7.31 6.88
CA ALA A 142 -5.10 6.15 6.01
C ALA A 142 -4.32 6.50 4.74
N VAL A 143 -3.66 5.53 4.15
CA VAL A 143 -2.88 5.69 2.91
C VAL A 143 -3.60 4.96 1.78
N ASP A 144 -3.86 5.65 0.68
CA ASP A 144 -4.37 5.03 -0.54
C ASP A 144 -3.28 4.11 -1.12
N PRO A 145 -3.52 2.80 -1.22
CA PRO A 145 -2.50 1.85 -1.68
C PRO A 145 -2.11 2.01 -3.15
N LEU A 146 -2.91 2.71 -3.95
CA LEU A 146 -2.68 2.90 -5.38
C LEU A 146 -1.95 4.20 -5.71
N THR A 147 -2.25 5.29 -4.98
CA THR A 147 -1.69 6.62 -5.25
C THR A 147 -0.64 7.04 -4.24
N SER A 148 -0.58 6.38 -3.08
CA SER A 148 0.22 6.78 -1.90
C SER A 148 -0.20 8.15 -1.33
N GLU A 149 -1.36 8.67 -1.70
CA GLU A 149 -1.96 9.81 -1.03
C GLU A 149 -2.39 9.46 0.39
N VAL A 150 -2.28 10.43 1.28
CA VAL A 150 -2.57 10.26 2.71
C VAL A 150 -3.84 11.04 3.06
N TYR A 151 -4.82 10.33 3.58
CA TYR A 151 -6.12 10.87 3.96
C TYR A 151 -6.19 11.01 5.47
N MET A 152 -6.50 12.18 5.98
CA MET A 152 -6.56 12.49 7.41
C MET A 152 -7.95 13.04 7.75
N SER A 153 -8.67 12.38 8.66
CA SER A 153 -9.95 12.88 9.16
C SER A 153 -9.74 13.92 10.25
N ASP A 154 -10.56 14.96 10.22
CA ASP A 154 -10.58 16.03 11.24
C ASP A 154 -11.99 16.09 11.86
N ARG A 155 -12.05 15.77 13.16
CA ARG A 155 -13.30 15.68 13.90
C ARG A 155 -13.96 17.04 14.13
N MET A 156 -13.17 18.11 14.22
CA MET A 156 -13.70 19.44 14.50
C MET A 156 -14.33 20.06 13.26
N THR A 157 -13.68 19.89 12.11
CA THR A 157 -14.18 20.46 10.85
C THR A 157 -15.14 19.51 10.11
N GLY A 158 -15.19 18.23 10.49
CA GLY A 158 -15.94 17.22 9.76
C GLY A 158 -15.41 16.98 8.35
N ALA A 159 -14.13 17.19 8.12
CA ALA A 159 -13.48 17.08 6.83
C ALA A 159 -12.51 15.89 6.78
N ILE A 160 -12.19 15.48 5.57
CA ILE A 160 -11.02 14.63 5.27
C ILE A 160 -10.08 15.46 4.41
N TYR A 161 -8.86 15.66 4.89
CA TYR A 161 -7.80 16.35 4.16
C TYR A 161 -6.89 15.34 3.49
N VAL A 162 -6.47 15.63 2.26
CA VAL A 162 -5.63 14.76 1.45
C VAL A 162 -4.28 15.42 1.25
N TYR A 163 -3.24 14.64 1.48
CA TYR A 163 -1.84 15.03 1.38
C TYR A 163 -1.10 14.09 0.43
N ASP A 164 0.04 14.55 -0.09
CA ASP A 164 0.98 13.64 -0.71
C ASP A 164 1.74 12.82 0.36
N ARG A 165 2.57 11.91 -0.11
CA ARG A 165 3.32 11.00 0.78
C ARG A 165 4.29 11.71 1.73
N ASP A 166 4.71 12.92 1.44
CA ASP A 166 5.66 13.69 2.24
C ASP A 166 4.98 14.76 3.12
N GLY A 167 3.64 14.81 3.05
CA GLY A 167 2.79 15.62 3.94
C GLY A 167 2.34 16.95 3.37
N ALA A 168 2.61 17.26 2.09
CA ALA A 168 2.11 18.47 1.47
C ALA A 168 0.60 18.36 1.17
N TYR A 169 -0.18 19.34 1.62
CA TYR A 169 -1.62 19.41 1.40
C TYR A 169 -1.94 19.47 -0.10
N GLN A 170 -2.87 18.63 -0.54
CA GLN A 170 -3.33 18.55 -1.93
C GLN A 170 -4.74 19.12 -2.10
N ARG A 171 -5.68 18.64 -1.30
CA ARG A 171 -7.08 19.01 -1.39
C ARG A 171 -7.87 18.59 -0.14
N THR A 172 -9.06 19.15 0.02
CA THR A 172 -10.09 18.60 0.88
C THR A 172 -10.90 17.58 0.09
N PHE A 173 -11.07 16.39 0.64
CA PHE A 173 -11.88 15.34 0.01
C PHE A 173 -13.37 15.72 0.09
N THR A 174 -14.05 15.64 -1.04
CA THR A 174 -15.50 15.91 -1.15
C THR A 174 -16.19 14.75 -1.83
N LEU A 175 -17.35 14.37 -1.29
CA LEU A 175 -18.21 13.38 -1.96
C LEU A 175 -18.78 13.95 -3.26
N ALA A 176 -18.97 13.09 -4.26
CA ALA A 176 -19.62 13.46 -5.53
C ALA A 176 -21.03 14.05 -5.29
N GLU A 177 -21.76 13.47 -4.32
CA GLU A 177 -23.00 14.02 -3.80
C GLU A 177 -22.78 14.47 -2.35
N PRO A 178 -22.74 15.79 -2.07
CA PRO A 178 -22.53 16.32 -0.74
C PRO A 178 -23.57 15.83 0.26
N ARG A 179 -23.14 15.41 1.45
CA ARG A 179 -24.00 14.98 2.54
C ARG A 179 -24.03 16.03 3.64
N GLN A 180 -25.23 16.47 4.01
CA GLN A 180 -25.41 17.42 5.10
C GLN A 180 -25.00 16.77 6.43
N GLY A 181 -24.20 17.49 7.20
CA GLY A 181 -23.78 17.07 8.54
C GLY A 181 -22.81 15.88 8.55
N TRP A 182 -22.11 15.59 7.43
CA TRP A 182 -21.13 14.52 7.38
C TRP A 182 -20.05 14.68 8.46
N GLN A 183 -19.80 13.60 9.19
CA GLN A 183 -18.81 13.56 10.28
C GLN A 183 -17.92 12.33 10.15
N PRO A 184 -16.95 12.35 9.21
CA PRO A 184 -16.02 11.25 9.00
C PRO A 184 -15.09 11.06 10.19
N LEU A 185 -14.82 9.80 10.55
CA LEU A 185 -13.91 9.48 11.65
C LEU A 185 -12.87 8.45 11.22
N GLY A 186 -13.16 7.15 11.32
CA GLY A 186 -12.26 6.06 10.92
C GLY A 186 -12.14 5.96 9.40
N LEU A 187 -10.93 5.70 8.93
CA LEU A 187 -10.59 5.61 7.51
C LEU A 187 -9.84 4.33 7.20
N ALA A 188 -10.19 3.67 6.11
CA ALA A 188 -9.42 2.57 5.53
C ALA A 188 -9.59 2.52 4.01
N PHE A 189 -8.64 1.88 3.33
CA PHE A 189 -8.73 1.59 1.90
C PHE A 189 -8.74 0.09 1.65
N ASP A 190 -9.49 -0.35 0.64
CA ASP A 190 -9.29 -1.67 0.08
C ASP A 190 -8.18 -1.66 -1.00
N ALA A 191 -7.81 -2.84 -1.48
CA ALA A 191 -6.77 -2.99 -2.52
C ALA A 191 -7.18 -2.39 -3.88
N LYS A 192 -8.47 -2.07 -4.09
CA LYS A 192 -8.99 -1.41 -5.29
C LYS A 192 -8.99 0.11 -5.17
N GLY A 193 -8.63 0.65 -3.98
CA GLY A 193 -8.64 2.06 -3.67
C GLY A 193 -10.03 2.61 -3.34
N ASN A 194 -11.00 1.77 -2.96
CA ASN A 194 -12.23 2.25 -2.36
C ASN A 194 -11.95 2.70 -0.93
N LEU A 195 -12.48 3.86 -0.57
CA LEU A 195 -12.34 4.45 0.77
C LEU A 195 -13.53 4.01 1.64
N TYR A 196 -13.23 3.45 2.80
CA TYR A 196 -14.19 3.09 3.85
C TYR A 196 -14.11 4.15 4.94
N VAL A 197 -15.25 4.75 5.27
CA VAL A 197 -15.33 5.85 6.26
C VAL A 197 -16.40 5.52 7.29
N THR A 198 -16.03 5.56 8.57
CA THR A 198 -17.05 5.60 9.61
C THR A 198 -17.64 7.00 9.68
N ASP A 199 -18.96 7.10 9.57
CA ASP A 199 -19.70 8.38 9.56
C ASP A 199 -20.55 8.48 10.84
N LEU A 200 -20.23 9.47 11.66
CA LEU A 200 -20.92 9.74 12.93
C LEU A 200 -22.17 10.62 12.74
N SER A 201 -22.50 11.01 11.51
CA SER A 201 -23.63 11.87 11.24
C SER A 201 -24.98 11.19 11.46
N GLY A 202 -25.96 12.00 11.87
CA GLY A 202 -27.35 11.55 12.01
C GLY A 202 -27.60 10.62 13.20
N PRO A 203 -28.82 10.11 13.34
CA PRO A 203 -29.23 9.26 14.45
C PRO A 203 -28.71 7.81 14.33
N PHE A 204 -28.36 7.39 13.14
CA PHE A 204 -27.82 6.05 12.84
C PHE A 204 -26.43 6.20 12.23
N GLN A 205 -25.43 5.95 13.07
CA GLN A 205 -24.04 5.97 12.64
C GLN A 205 -23.76 4.75 11.76
N LYS A 206 -22.83 4.89 10.81
CA LYS A 206 -22.68 3.93 9.72
C LYS A 206 -21.26 3.91 9.16
N VAL A 207 -21.02 2.99 8.25
CA VAL A 207 -19.82 2.99 7.41
C VAL A 207 -20.22 3.25 5.96
N LEU A 208 -19.58 4.22 5.33
CA LEU A 208 -19.72 4.51 3.91
C LEU A 208 -18.59 3.83 3.14
N VAL A 209 -18.92 3.16 2.05
CA VAL A 209 -17.96 2.68 1.07
C VAL A 209 -18.02 3.61 -0.14
N ILE A 210 -16.90 4.24 -0.43
CA ILE A 210 -16.78 5.33 -1.40
C ILE A 210 -15.81 4.86 -2.49
N ASP A 211 -16.22 4.92 -3.72
CA ASP A 211 -15.39 4.55 -4.85
C ASP A 211 -14.39 5.65 -5.24
N ARG A 212 -13.56 5.39 -6.23
CA ARG A 212 -12.55 6.33 -6.71
C ARG A 212 -13.11 7.59 -7.39
N THR A 213 -14.40 7.60 -7.70
CA THR A 213 -15.12 8.79 -8.21
C THR A 213 -15.74 9.61 -7.09
N ALA A 214 -15.42 9.30 -5.83
CA ALA A 214 -15.98 9.87 -4.61
C ALA A 214 -17.51 9.62 -4.48
N THR A 215 -18.03 8.58 -5.14
CA THR A 215 -19.43 8.16 -5.06
C THR A 215 -19.60 7.13 -3.93
N VAL A 216 -20.62 7.32 -3.09
CA VAL A 216 -20.98 6.33 -2.07
C VAL A 216 -21.68 5.15 -2.77
N VAL A 217 -20.98 4.03 -2.86
CA VAL A 217 -21.47 2.82 -3.53
C VAL A 217 -22.14 1.84 -2.58
N ARG A 218 -21.91 1.96 -1.27
CA ARG A 218 -22.52 1.12 -0.25
C ARG A 218 -22.55 1.81 1.11
N THR A 219 -23.56 1.51 1.91
CA THR A 219 -23.69 1.91 3.31
C THR A 219 -23.87 0.67 4.18
N LEU A 220 -23.18 0.60 5.32
CA LEU A 220 -23.21 -0.51 6.25
C LEU A 220 -23.57 -0.02 7.65
N GLY A 221 -24.25 -0.85 8.44
CA GLY A 221 -24.45 -0.61 9.87
C GLY A 221 -25.64 0.28 10.23
N GLU A 222 -26.41 0.78 9.27
CA GLU A 222 -27.58 1.65 9.56
C GLU A 222 -28.61 0.99 10.48
N ASN A 223 -28.79 -0.33 10.36
CA ASN A 223 -29.74 -1.10 11.18
C ASN A 223 -29.11 -1.76 12.40
N ASP A 224 -27.78 -1.70 12.52
CA ASP A 224 -27.02 -2.43 13.55
C ASP A 224 -26.76 -1.59 14.81
N LYS A 225 -27.35 -0.39 14.88
CA LYS A 225 -27.26 0.53 16.01
C LYS A 225 -25.82 0.80 16.42
N LEU A 226 -24.96 1.08 15.44
CA LEU A 226 -23.60 1.49 15.70
C LEU A 226 -23.57 2.70 16.63
N SER A 227 -22.65 2.71 17.58
CA SER A 227 -22.47 3.79 18.53
C SER A 227 -20.98 4.16 18.61
N PHE A 228 -20.66 5.30 18.05
CA PHE A 228 -19.32 5.83 17.92
C PHE A 228 -18.35 4.84 17.26
N PRO A 229 -18.64 4.38 16.02
CA PRO A 229 -17.72 3.49 15.30
C PRO A 229 -16.43 4.23 15.01
N ASN A 230 -15.34 3.82 15.67
CA ASN A 230 -14.05 4.49 15.54
C ASN A 230 -13.21 3.95 14.38
N GLY A 231 -12.93 2.66 14.41
CA GLY A 231 -12.04 2.03 13.43
C GLY A 231 -12.80 1.26 12.38
N VAL A 232 -12.25 1.20 11.20
CA VAL A 232 -12.70 0.37 10.08
C VAL A 232 -11.50 -0.28 9.41
N ALA A 233 -11.63 -1.53 8.97
CA ALA A 233 -10.68 -2.20 8.08
C ALA A 233 -11.42 -3.14 7.13
N VAL A 234 -10.76 -3.53 6.06
CA VAL A 234 -11.34 -4.42 5.04
C VAL A 234 -10.35 -5.52 4.71
N ASP A 235 -10.82 -6.76 4.62
CA ASP A 235 -9.99 -7.90 4.23
C ASP A 235 -9.95 -8.08 2.70
N GLY A 236 -9.08 -8.98 2.24
CA GLY A 236 -8.95 -9.30 0.82
C GLY A 236 -10.19 -9.93 0.18
N ALA A 237 -11.13 -10.45 0.97
CA ALA A 237 -12.41 -10.97 0.53
C ALA A 237 -13.51 -9.88 0.45
N GLY A 238 -13.24 -8.68 0.98
CA GLY A 238 -14.17 -7.55 1.02
C GLY A 238 -15.10 -7.56 2.23
N ASN A 239 -14.80 -8.36 3.28
CA ASN A 239 -15.48 -8.22 4.56
C ASN A 239 -14.98 -6.96 5.29
N VAL A 240 -15.88 -6.26 5.95
CA VAL A 240 -15.61 -5.00 6.62
C VAL A 240 -15.69 -5.17 8.12
N TYR A 241 -14.60 -4.82 8.79
CA TYR A 241 -14.45 -4.90 10.25
C TYR A 241 -14.66 -3.52 10.84
N VAL A 242 -15.48 -3.40 11.89
CA VAL A 242 -15.84 -2.11 12.50
C VAL A 242 -15.72 -2.18 14.00
N SER A 243 -14.90 -1.31 14.59
CA SER A 243 -14.85 -1.09 16.05
C SER A 243 -16.04 -0.23 16.47
N ASP A 244 -17.09 -0.87 16.96
CA ASP A 244 -18.29 -0.22 17.48
C ASP A 244 -18.06 0.13 18.96
N SER A 245 -17.34 1.24 19.18
CA SER A 245 -16.63 1.53 20.44
C SER A 245 -17.52 1.65 21.65
N ASN A 246 -18.58 2.48 21.61
CA ASN A 246 -19.45 2.65 22.75
C ASN A 246 -20.25 1.39 23.08
N ASN A 247 -20.50 0.55 22.08
CA ASN A 247 -21.09 -0.78 22.30
C ASN A 247 -20.07 -1.80 22.77
N GLY A 248 -18.77 -1.48 22.78
CA GLY A 248 -17.67 -2.36 23.23
C GLY A 248 -17.58 -3.64 22.41
N ARG A 249 -17.74 -3.54 21.09
CA ARG A 249 -17.74 -4.71 20.19
C ARG A 249 -17.00 -4.43 18.88
N LEU A 250 -16.55 -5.51 18.27
CA LEU A 250 -16.07 -5.56 16.90
C LEU A 250 -17.12 -6.30 16.07
N LEU A 251 -17.56 -5.69 14.97
CA LEU A 251 -18.48 -6.29 14.00
C LEU A 251 -17.75 -6.63 12.72
N VAL A 252 -18.17 -7.69 12.04
CA VAL A 252 -17.73 -8.07 10.71
C VAL A 252 -18.94 -8.11 9.78
N PHE A 253 -18.95 -7.23 8.80
CA PHE A 253 -19.94 -7.22 7.72
C PHE A 253 -19.43 -8.01 6.53
N GLY A 254 -20.26 -8.88 5.97
CA GLY A 254 -19.97 -9.57 4.73
C GLY A 254 -20.07 -8.66 3.50
N THR A 255 -19.72 -9.23 2.35
CA THR A 255 -19.86 -8.54 1.06
C THR A 255 -21.32 -8.21 0.70
N ASP A 256 -22.27 -8.93 1.29
CA ASP A 256 -23.72 -8.67 1.21
C ASP A 256 -24.20 -7.54 2.12
N GLY A 257 -23.31 -7.01 2.99
CA GLY A 257 -23.62 -5.95 3.93
C GLY A 257 -24.28 -6.41 5.23
N GLN A 258 -24.45 -7.71 5.43
CA GLN A 258 -25.02 -8.27 6.66
C GLN A 258 -23.90 -8.56 7.67
N VAL A 259 -24.22 -8.50 8.96
CA VAL A 259 -23.31 -8.90 10.03
C VAL A 259 -23.07 -10.41 9.97
N ARG A 260 -21.85 -10.82 9.69
CA ARG A 260 -21.41 -12.23 9.65
C ARG A 260 -20.90 -12.72 11.00
N ALA A 261 -20.17 -11.87 11.71
CA ALA A 261 -19.59 -12.23 12.99
C ALA A 261 -19.44 -11.01 13.89
N GLN A 262 -19.33 -11.28 15.19
CA GLN A 262 -19.03 -10.26 16.17
C GLN A 262 -18.25 -10.83 17.37
N VAL A 263 -17.53 -9.95 18.05
CA VAL A 263 -16.98 -10.19 19.38
C VAL A 263 -17.18 -8.90 20.19
N GLY A 264 -17.48 -9.03 21.47
CA GLY A 264 -17.82 -7.86 22.28
C GLY A 264 -17.58 -8.07 23.76
N ARG A 265 -18.25 -7.25 24.57
CA ARG A 265 -18.25 -7.38 26.01
C ARG A 265 -18.83 -8.72 26.44
N GLY A 266 -18.17 -9.39 27.36
CA GLY A 266 -18.62 -10.67 27.88
C GLY A 266 -17.65 -11.20 28.96
N ALA A 267 -17.85 -12.43 29.40
CA ALA A 267 -16.89 -13.12 30.25
C ALA A 267 -15.98 -14.00 29.41
N GLY A 268 -14.68 -13.86 29.58
CA GLY A 268 -13.69 -14.73 28.91
C GLY A 268 -12.59 -13.98 28.16
N GLN A 269 -11.77 -14.72 27.47
CA GLN A 269 -10.67 -14.16 26.69
C GLN A 269 -11.20 -13.41 25.45
N GLY A 270 -10.54 -12.31 25.08
CA GLY A 270 -10.89 -11.51 23.92
C GLY A 270 -12.06 -10.53 24.13
N ASN A 271 -12.44 -10.25 25.37
CA ASN A 271 -13.44 -9.23 25.68
C ASN A 271 -12.90 -7.83 25.38
N LEU A 272 -13.69 -7.05 24.66
CA LEU A 272 -13.38 -5.67 24.34
C LEU A 272 -14.07 -4.70 25.29
N GLY A 273 -13.35 -3.70 25.77
CA GLY A 273 -13.89 -2.63 26.60
C GLY A 273 -14.28 -1.41 25.79
N LEU A 274 -13.31 -0.78 25.14
CA LEU A 274 -13.49 0.39 24.29
C LEU A 274 -12.59 0.24 23.04
N PRO A 275 -12.98 -0.63 22.08
CA PRO A 275 -12.20 -0.83 20.86
C PRO A 275 -12.18 0.45 20.03
N ARG A 276 -10.98 0.83 19.56
CA ARG A 276 -10.71 2.05 18.80
C ARG A 276 -10.28 1.72 17.38
N GLY A 277 -9.06 2.11 17.00
CA GLY A 277 -8.50 1.79 15.72
C GLY A 277 -8.27 0.29 15.53
N LEU A 278 -8.36 -0.16 14.31
CA LEU A 278 -8.08 -1.54 13.96
C LEU A 278 -7.32 -1.63 12.64
N ALA A 279 -6.55 -2.69 12.47
CA ALA A 279 -5.80 -2.99 11.27
C ALA A 279 -5.80 -4.50 11.01
N MET A 280 -5.48 -4.87 9.79
CA MET A 280 -5.34 -6.27 9.39
C MET A 280 -3.95 -6.51 8.82
N ASP A 281 -3.44 -7.71 9.03
CA ASP A 281 -2.23 -8.17 8.34
C ASP A 281 -2.56 -9.05 7.13
N GLY A 282 -1.51 -9.40 6.38
CA GLY A 282 -1.63 -10.27 5.22
C GLY A 282 -2.01 -11.73 5.52
N GLN A 283 -2.06 -12.12 6.80
CA GLN A 283 -2.47 -13.46 7.26
C GLN A 283 -3.93 -13.50 7.74
N GLY A 284 -4.66 -12.38 7.61
CA GLY A 284 -6.05 -12.26 8.06
C GLY A 284 -6.22 -12.13 9.57
N ARG A 285 -5.14 -11.73 10.30
CA ARG A 285 -5.26 -11.36 11.71
C ARG A 285 -5.75 -9.92 11.83
N VAL A 286 -6.65 -9.71 12.76
CA VAL A 286 -7.25 -8.41 13.07
C VAL A 286 -6.68 -7.92 14.39
N PHE A 287 -6.00 -6.79 14.36
CA PHE A 287 -5.43 -6.11 15.52
C PHE A 287 -6.38 -5.00 15.93
N VAL A 288 -6.79 -4.97 17.18
CA VAL A 288 -7.74 -4.00 17.73
C VAL A 288 -7.10 -3.29 18.92
N ALA A 289 -6.84 -2.01 18.79
CA ALA A 289 -6.45 -1.18 19.93
C ALA A 289 -7.65 -1.01 20.86
N ASP A 290 -7.55 -1.46 22.09
CA ASP A 290 -8.60 -1.28 23.12
C ASP A 290 -8.11 -0.31 24.19
N SER A 291 -8.68 0.91 24.19
CA SER A 291 -8.22 1.96 25.09
C SER A 291 -8.45 1.64 26.56
N THR A 292 -9.54 0.99 26.93
CA THR A 292 -9.80 0.60 28.32
C THR A 292 -9.17 -0.74 28.67
N GLY A 293 -8.93 -1.60 27.67
CA GLY A 293 -8.15 -2.83 27.81
C GLY A 293 -6.65 -2.59 27.91
N GLN A 294 -6.19 -1.34 27.66
CA GLN A 294 -4.79 -0.92 27.74
C GLN A 294 -3.85 -1.80 26.90
N GLY A 295 -4.31 -2.19 25.70
CA GLY A 295 -3.50 -3.03 24.84
C GLY A 295 -4.11 -3.31 23.48
N VAL A 296 -3.53 -4.25 22.79
CA VAL A 296 -3.98 -4.68 21.46
C VAL A 296 -4.46 -6.13 21.53
N PHE A 297 -5.73 -6.31 21.21
CA PHE A 297 -6.33 -7.64 21.04
C PHE A 297 -6.12 -8.10 19.62
N VAL A 298 -5.81 -9.37 19.45
CA VAL A 298 -5.61 -10.00 18.13
C VAL A 298 -6.66 -11.08 17.96
N PHE A 299 -7.34 -11.02 16.81
CA PHE A 299 -8.35 -12.01 16.43
C PHE A 299 -7.98 -12.56 15.05
N ARG A 300 -8.51 -13.74 14.73
CA ARG A 300 -8.54 -14.27 13.38
C ARG A 300 -9.90 -14.01 12.74
N SER A 301 -9.87 -13.76 11.44
CA SER A 301 -11.10 -13.70 10.63
C SER A 301 -11.94 -14.95 10.85
N PRO A 302 -13.28 -14.84 10.86
CA PRO A 302 -14.14 -15.99 10.99
C PRO A 302 -13.86 -16.99 9.87
N SER A 303 -13.72 -18.26 10.24
CA SER A 303 -13.56 -19.35 9.28
C SER A 303 -14.87 -20.10 9.08
N GLY A 304 -15.22 -20.43 7.83
CA GLY A 304 -16.46 -21.13 7.50
C GLY A 304 -17.71 -20.34 7.93
N ASP A 305 -18.66 -21.02 8.55
CA ASP A 305 -19.93 -20.47 9.02
C ASP A 305 -19.89 -19.90 10.43
N SER A 306 -18.68 -19.68 11.00
CA SER A 306 -18.50 -19.12 12.32
C SER A 306 -19.05 -17.69 12.39
N GLN A 307 -19.95 -17.43 13.33
CA GLN A 307 -20.50 -16.09 13.63
C GLN A 307 -19.65 -15.34 14.69
N ARG A 308 -18.50 -15.85 15.04
CA ARG A 308 -17.61 -15.28 16.04
C ARG A 308 -16.18 -15.25 15.49
N LEU A 309 -15.46 -14.16 15.81
CA LEU A 309 -14.02 -14.10 15.60
C LEU A 309 -13.31 -14.96 16.64
N ASP A 310 -12.27 -15.66 16.22
CA ASP A 310 -11.45 -16.44 17.13
C ASP A 310 -10.41 -15.53 17.80
N TYR A 311 -10.44 -15.52 19.14
CA TYR A 311 -9.41 -14.83 19.91
C TYR A 311 -8.07 -15.50 19.70
N PHE A 312 -7.07 -14.73 19.24
CA PHE A 312 -5.74 -15.23 18.98
C PHE A 312 -4.74 -14.87 20.07
N GLY A 313 -4.86 -13.65 20.65
CA GLY A 313 -3.99 -13.21 21.72
C GLY A 313 -4.12 -11.74 22.06
N PHE A 314 -3.25 -11.30 22.93
CA PHE A 314 -3.18 -9.94 23.46
C PHE A 314 -1.73 -9.57 23.72
N PHE A 315 -1.39 -8.31 23.51
CA PHE A 315 -0.09 -7.76 23.90
C PHE A 315 -0.24 -6.33 24.43
N GLY A 316 0.72 -5.93 25.25
CA GLY A 316 0.71 -4.68 25.97
C GLY A 316 0.26 -4.87 27.42
N GLY A 317 -0.57 -3.99 27.91
CA GLY A 317 -1.01 -3.86 29.30
C GLY A 317 -0.83 -2.42 29.75
N GLU A 318 -1.43 -2.06 30.89
CA GLU A 318 -1.38 -0.71 31.43
C GLU A 318 0.03 -0.31 31.90
N GLY A 319 0.51 0.86 31.49
CA GLY A 319 1.77 1.41 31.98
C GLY A 319 2.45 2.39 31.05
N ILE A 320 3.54 2.98 31.58
CA ILE A 320 4.40 3.95 30.87
C ILE A 320 5.68 3.32 30.33
N ALA A 321 6.01 2.11 30.75
CA ALA A 321 7.23 1.41 30.31
C ALA A 321 7.12 0.96 28.84
N ASP A 322 8.24 0.61 28.25
CA ASP A 322 8.27 -0.01 26.94
C ASP A 322 7.52 -1.34 26.96
N GLY A 323 6.69 -1.56 25.94
CA GLY A 323 5.82 -2.74 25.88
C GLY A 323 4.53 -2.62 26.67
N THR A 324 4.24 -1.49 27.31
CA THR A 324 2.95 -1.19 27.97
C THR A 324 2.31 0.05 27.34
N PHE A 325 1.02 0.25 27.55
CA PHE A 325 0.27 1.34 26.94
C PHE A 325 -0.52 2.16 27.96
N GLU A 326 -0.79 3.40 27.60
CA GLU A 326 -1.75 4.25 28.26
C GLU A 326 -2.73 4.83 27.26
N TYR A 327 -3.96 4.31 27.23
CA TYR A 327 -5.03 4.63 26.28
C TYR A 327 -4.62 4.50 24.81
N PRO A 328 -4.22 3.30 24.33
CA PRO A 328 -3.90 3.08 22.91
C PRO A 328 -5.14 3.36 22.05
N ASN A 329 -4.97 4.21 21.01
CA ASN A 329 -6.12 4.66 20.22
C ASN A 329 -6.14 4.14 18.79
N SER A 330 -5.01 3.84 18.20
CA SER A 330 -4.93 3.40 16.81
C SER A 330 -3.85 2.35 16.64
N VAL A 331 -4.06 1.48 15.66
CA VAL A 331 -3.09 0.46 15.25
C VAL A 331 -2.98 0.43 13.74
N ALA A 332 -1.79 0.20 13.23
CA ALA A 332 -1.51 -0.04 11.81
C ALA A 332 -0.56 -1.24 11.68
N VAL A 333 -0.60 -1.91 10.54
CA VAL A 333 0.30 -3.04 10.23
C VAL A 333 0.92 -2.81 8.86
N ASP A 334 2.23 -2.98 8.75
CA ASP A 334 2.92 -2.88 7.47
C ASP A 334 3.00 -4.25 6.74
N ALA A 335 3.44 -4.23 5.49
CA ALA A 335 3.57 -5.45 4.69
C ALA A 335 4.60 -6.46 5.24
N ARG A 336 5.46 -6.04 6.18
CA ARG A 336 6.42 -6.90 6.88
C ARG A 336 5.84 -7.50 8.18
N GLY A 337 4.60 -7.15 8.52
CA GLY A 337 3.92 -7.58 9.73
C GLY A 337 4.33 -6.82 10.98
N ARG A 338 5.05 -5.69 10.88
CA ARG A 338 5.31 -4.83 12.03
C ARG A 338 4.02 -4.11 12.39
N VAL A 339 3.74 -4.07 13.69
CA VAL A 339 2.54 -3.46 14.26
C VAL A 339 2.91 -2.14 14.90
N TYR A 340 2.22 -1.08 14.53
CA TYR A 340 2.43 0.29 15.01
C TYR A 340 1.22 0.69 15.85
N VAL A 341 1.43 1.12 17.08
CA VAL A 341 0.35 1.44 18.02
C VAL A 341 0.52 2.87 18.52
N ALA A 342 -0.50 3.70 18.29
CA ALA A 342 -0.58 5.04 18.87
C ALA A 342 -0.88 4.93 20.38
N ASP A 343 0.15 5.09 21.19
CA ASP A 343 0.13 5.05 22.66
C ASP A 343 -0.12 6.46 23.19
N THR A 344 -1.42 6.82 23.19
CA THR A 344 -1.87 8.21 23.20
C THR A 344 -1.37 8.99 24.41
N PHE A 345 -1.51 8.45 25.62
CA PHE A 345 -1.13 9.19 26.83
C PHE A 345 0.35 9.07 27.20
N ASN A 346 1.08 8.20 26.51
CA ASN A 346 2.55 8.12 26.60
C ASN A 346 3.28 8.92 25.51
N ASP A 347 2.56 9.71 24.69
CA ASP A 347 3.14 10.60 23.66
C ASP A 347 4.09 9.90 22.68
N ARG A 348 3.78 8.65 22.30
CA ARG A 348 4.63 7.83 21.43
C ARG A 348 3.83 6.92 20.50
N VAL A 349 4.47 6.44 19.44
CA VAL A 349 3.99 5.31 18.65
C VAL A 349 4.93 4.13 18.91
N GLN A 350 4.42 3.05 19.48
CA GLN A 350 5.20 1.84 19.69
C GLN A 350 5.20 0.96 18.45
N ILE A 351 6.35 0.36 18.15
CA ILE A 351 6.54 -0.57 17.03
C ILE A 351 6.82 -1.95 17.60
N TRP A 352 6.05 -2.92 17.16
CA TRP A 352 6.12 -4.31 17.58
C TRP A 352 6.44 -5.19 16.38
N SER A 353 7.19 -6.26 16.60
CA SER A 353 7.60 -7.20 15.54
C SER A 353 7.64 -8.64 16.05
N TYR A 354 7.66 -9.55 15.09
CA TYR A 354 7.75 -10.99 15.34
C TYR A 354 9.19 -11.46 15.35
#